data_9b4a2f06590918cfa37cabb3e5c3fadd
#
_entry.id   9b4a2f06590918cfa37cabb3e5c3fadd
#
_cell.length_a   1.000
_cell.length_b   1.000
_cell.length_c   1.000
_cell.angle_alpha   90.00
_cell.angle_beta   90.00
_cell.angle_gamma   90.00
#
_symmetry.space_group_name_H-M   'P 1'
#
loop_
_entity.id
_entity.type
_entity.pdbx_description
1 polymer ?
#
loop_
_entity_poly.entity_id
_entity_poly.type
_entity_poly.pdbx_seq_one_letter_code
_entity_poly.pdbx_strand_id
1 'polypeptide(L)'
;MRTFFVSLVGIGFLLMSTQNDAAAGETMLLETSQGQVEITMLPDVAPNHVARITELVNEGFYDGIVFHRVIPGFMAQTGDPTGTGMGGSGSKLTAEFSDYEYRNGTVGMARSSSPDSGDSQFFICFDGCGHLTGQYTVWGQVENGMDTVQKLAVGEPPAEPDQIISAKLVD
;
A
#
# COMPACT_ATOMS: atom_id res chain seq x y z
N MET A 1 -28.85 -27.57 67.53
CA MET A 1 -29.14 -26.58 66.42
C MET A 1 -27.84 -26.18 65.80
N ARG A 2 -27.55 -26.72 64.61
CA ARG A 2 -26.35 -26.38 63.83
C ARG A 2 -26.78 -25.57 62.59
N THR A 3 -26.40 -24.31 62.58
CA THR A 3 -26.70 -23.38 61.52
C THR A 3 -25.63 -23.50 60.42
N PHE A 4 -26.00 -23.93 59.20
CA PHE A 4 -25.12 -23.94 58.07
C PHE A 4 -25.12 -22.57 57.36
N PHE A 5 -23.95 -21.93 57.30
CA PHE A 5 -23.72 -20.77 56.45
C PHE A 5 -23.35 -21.25 55.06
N VAL A 6 -24.19 -20.97 54.08
CA VAL A 6 -23.88 -21.16 52.66
C VAL A 6 -23.22 -19.89 52.17
N SER A 7 -21.93 -19.99 51.82
CA SER A 7 -21.17 -18.91 51.19
C SER A 7 -21.40 -18.95 49.68
N LEU A 8 -22.03 -17.91 49.15
CA LEU A 8 -22.27 -17.71 47.72
C LEU A 8 -21.02 -17.08 47.10
N VAL A 9 -20.22 -17.88 46.37
CA VAL A 9 -19.07 -17.36 45.60
C VAL A 9 -19.61 -16.83 44.28
N GLY A 10 -19.68 -15.51 44.15
CA GLY A 10 -20.00 -14.83 42.92
C GLY A 10 -18.81 -14.88 41.94
N ILE A 11 -18.97 -15.64 40.88
CA ILE A 11 -18.01 -15.65 39.76
C ILE A 11 -18.29 -14.39 38.91
N GLY A 12 -17.46 -13.37 39.12
CA GLY A 12 -17.45 -12.18 38.26
C GLY A 12 -16.89 -12.55 36.88
N PHE A 13 -17.75 -12.59 35.87
CA PHE A 13 -17.36 -12.71 34.49
C PHE A 13 -16.79 -11.36 34.05
N LEU A 14 -15.46 -11.26 34.01
CA LEU A 14 -14.76 -10.10 33.44
C LEU A 14 -14.91 -10.16 31.91
N LEU A 15 -15.87 -9.41 31.37
CA LEU A 15 -15.97 -9.15 29.94
C LEU A 15 -14.73 -8.35 29.53
N MET A 16 -13.71 -9.03 29.02
CA MET A 16 -12.67 -8.39 28.23
C MET A 16 -13.32 -7.86 26.95
N SER A 17 -13.65 -6.58 26.93
CA SER A 17 -13.90 -5.86 25.70
C SER A 17 -12.57 -5.84 24.93
N THR A 18 -12.44 -6.67 23.91
CA THR A 18 -11.43 -6.46 22.87
C THR A 18 -11.78 -5.14 22.20
N GLN A 19 -11.11 -4.07 22.62
CA GLN A 19 -11.04 -2.88 21.81
C GLN A 19 -10.33 -3.32 20.52
N ASN A 20 -11.08 -3.31 19.40
CA ASN A 20 -10.50 -3.24 18.08
C ASN A 20 -9.81 -1.87 18.03
N ASP A 21 -8.54 -1.79 18.40
CA ASP A 21 -7.69 -0.73 17.91
C ASP A 21 -7.71 -0.91 16.39
N ALA A 22 -8.35 0.02 15.70
CA ALA A 22 -8.15 0.20 14.27
C ALA A 22 -6.64 0.33 14.11
N ALA A 23 -6.00 -0.69 13.53
CA ALA A 23 -4.56 -0.72 13.39
C ALA A 23 -4.18 0.56 12.63
N ALA A 24 -3.38 1.41 13.27
CA ALA A 24 -2.68 2.47 12.57
C ALA A 24 -1.97 1.76 11.41
N GLY A 25 -2.28 2.13 10.16
CA GLY A 25 -1.77 1.42 8.99
C GLY A 25 -0.26 1.34 9.07
N GLU A 26 0.29 0.15 8.87
CA GLU A 26 1.74 -0.04 8.78
C GLU A 26 2.31 0.94 7.74
N THR A 27 3.48 1.48 8.02
CA THR A 27 4.17 2.38 7.09
C THR A 27 5.14 1.57 6.24
N MET A 28 5.02 1.69 4.92
CA MET A 28 6.00 1.17 3.97
C MET A 28 7.04 2.25 3.69
N LEU A 29 8.28 2.00 4.06
CA LEU A 29 9.42 2.86 3.76
C LEU A 29 10.08 2.38 2.47
N LEU A 30 10.03 3.22 1.42
CA LEU A 30 10.79 3.03 0.20
C LEU A 30 12.08 3.83 0.25
N GLU A 31 13.21 3.16 0.18
CA GLU A 31 14.50 3.77 -0.14
C GLU A 31 14.67 3.76 -1.65
N THR A 32 14.74 4.91 -2.28
CA THR A 32 14.91 5.04 -3.73
C THR A 32 16.25 5.66 -4.08
N SER A 33 16.66 5.61 -5.35
CA SER A 33 17.86 6.30 -5.85
C SER A 33 17.81 7.83 -5.68
N GLN A 34 16.62 8.40 -5.43
CA GLN A 34 16.43 9.85 -5.20
C GLN A 34 16.20 10.21 -3.73
N GLY A 35 16.06 9.22 -2.82
CA GLY A 35 15.81 9.38 -1.39
C GLY A 35 14.66 8.55 -0.89
N GLN A 36 14.19 8.85 0.32
CA GLN A 36 13.16 8.09 1.02
C GLN A 36 11.75 8.59 0.70
N VAL A 37 10.81 7.64 0.68
CA VAL A 37 9.37 7.87 0.56
C VAL A 37 8.65 7.03 1.61
N GLU A 38 7.83 7.65 2.43
CA GLU A 38 7.03 6.97 3.46
C GLU A 38 5.58 6.88 3.01
N ILE A 39 5.06 5.66 2.92
CA ILE A 39 3.69 5.37 2.49
C ILE A 39 2.94 4.75 3.66
N THR A 40 1.94 5.44 4.19
CA THR A 40 0.97 4.84 5.11
C THR A 40 0.05 3.93 4.32
N MET A 41 0.01 2.65 4.67
CA MET A 41 -0.89 1.68 4.05
C MET A 41 -2.30 1.79 4.63
N LEU A 42 -3.32 1.54 3.81
CA LEU A 42 -4.73 1.77 4.12
C LEU A 42 -5.51 0.44 4.16
N PRO A 43 -5.32 -0.41 5.19
CA PRO A 43 -5.98 -1.72 5.26
C PRO A 43 -7.50 -1.62 5.37
N ASP A 44 -8.04 -0.53 5.90
CA ASP A 44 -9.49 -0.30 5.96
C ASP A 44 -10.11 0.02 4.59
N VAL A 45 -9.29 0.48 3.63
CA VAL A 45 -9.71 0.80 2.25
C VAL A 45 -9.55 -0.39 1.33
N ALA A 46 -8.42 -1.09 1.41
CA ALA A 46 -8.07 -2.20 0.52
C ALA A 46 -7.32 -3.32 1.27
N PRO A 47 -8.00 -4.10 2.14
CA PRO A 47 -7.36 -5.07 3.01
C PRO A 47 -6.57 -6.15 2.25
N ASN A 48 -7.07 -6.66 1.12
CA ASN A 48 -6.38 -7.71 0.37
C ASN A 48 -5.15 -7.16 -0.38
N HIS A 49 -5.23 -5.93 -0.90
CA HIS A 49 -4.09 -5.27 -1.53
C HIS A 49 -2.99 -4.98 -0.49
N VAL A 50 -3.36 -4.42 0.65
CA VAL A 50 -2.39 -4.15 1.74
C VAL A 50 -1.74 -5.45 2.20
N ALA A 51 -2.50 -6.53 2.43
CA ALA A 51 -1.93 -7.82 2.82
C ALA A 51 -0.93 -8.34 1.77
N ARG A 52 -1.27 -8.25 0.48
CA ARG A 52 -0.36 -8.70 -0.59
C ARG A 52 0.89 -7.82 -0.72
N ILE A 53 0.76 -6.51 -0.62
CA ILE A 53 1.91 -5.60 -0.62
C ILE A 53 2.83 -5.90 0.59
N THR A 54 2.25 -6.13 1.77
CA THR A 54 2.98 -6.53 2.98
C THR A 54 3.81 -7.81 2.75
N GLU A 55 3.22 -8.85 2.15
CA GLU A 55 3.94 -10.07 1.78
C GLU A 55 5.11 -9.78 0.85
N LEU A 56 4.88 -9.06 -0.25
CA LEU A 56 5.90 -8.73 -1.24
C LEU A 56 7.04 -7.89 -0.65
N VAL A 57 6.74 -6.95 0.25
CA VAL A 57 7.76 -6.17 0.96
C VAL A 57 8.60 -7.08 1.84
N ASN A 58 7.98 -7.98 2.61
CA ASN A 58 8.69 -8.91 3.49
C ASN A 58 9.56 -9.91 2.71
N GLU A 59 9.18 -10.25 1.49
CA GLU A 59 9.96 -11.09 0.57
C GLU A 59 11.13 -10.34 -0.11
N GLY A 60 11.21 -9.01 0.04
CA GLY A 60 12.17 -8.17 -0.67
C GLY A 60 11.88 -8.06 -2.18
N PHE A 61 10.64 -8.34 -2.58
CA PHE A 61 10.24 -8.39 -4.00
C PHE A 61 10.50 -7.07 -4.74
N TYR A 62 10.31 -5.94 -4.06
CA TYR A 62 10.45 -4.61 -4.67
C TYR A 62 11.89 -4.12 -4.78
N ASP A 63 12.85 -4.79 -4.12
CA ASP A 63 14.25 -4.36 -4.12
C ASP A 63 14.86 -4.44 -5.53
N GLY A 64 15.42 -3.33 -5.99
CA GLY A 64 16.01 -3.21 -7.32
C GLY A 64 15.02 -2.94 -8.46
N ILE A 65 13.71 -2.89 -8.21
CA ILE A 65 12.71 -2.62 -9.25
C ILE A 65 12.74 -1.15 -9.64
N VAL A 66 12.68 -0.89 -10.95
CA VAL A 66 12.74 0.46 -11.51
C VAL A 66 11.36 1.12 -11.59
N PHE A 67 11.36 2.45 -11.59
CA PHE A 67 10.22 3.25 -12.00
C PHE A 67 10.18 3.30 -13.53
N HIS A 68 9.46 2.37 -14.14
CA HIS A 68 9.45 2.19 -15.60
C HIS A 68 8.54 3.18 -16.34
N ARG A 69 7.70 3.94 -15.61
CA ARG A 69 6.78 4.93 -16.20
C ARG A 69 6.58 6.09 -15.26
N VAL A 70 7.06 7.27 -15.65
CA VAL A 70 6.92 8.51 -14.88
C VAL A 70 6.42 9.62 -15.80
N ILE A 71 5.19 10.09 -15.55
CA ILE A 71 4.54 11.14 -16.34
C ILE A 71 4.35 12.36 -15.46
N PRO A 72 5.01 13.50 -15.77
CA PRO A 72 4.89 14.72 -14.99
C PRO A 72 3.44 15.16 -14.80
N GLY A 73 3.09 15.56 -13.59
CA GLY A 73 1.74 16.03 -13.25
C GLY A 73 0.69 14.92 -13.18
N PHE A 74 1.04 13.66 -13.50
CA PHE A 74 0.11 12.54 -13.45
C PHE A 74 0.55 11.52 -12.39
N MET A 75 1.55 10.66 -12.66
CA MET A 75 1.95 9.62 -11.71
C MET A 75 3.36 9.07 -11.97
N ALA A 76 3.92 8.39 -10.98
CA ALA A 76 5.12 7.56 -11.09
C ALA A 76 4.75 6.09 -10.82
N GLN A 77 5.02 5.18 -11.75
CA GLN A 77 4.65 3.76 -11.71
C GLN A 77 5.87 2.86 -11.62
N THR A 78 5.76 1.84 -10.77
CA THR A 78 6.82 0.86 -10.47
C THR A 78 6.19 -0.52 -10.15
N GLY A 79 6.98 -1.45 -9.60
CA GLY A 79 6.49 -2.75 -9.11
C GLY A 79 6.47 -3.85 -10.16
N ASP A 80 7.06 -3.62 -11.33
CA ASP A 80 7.29 -4.65 -12.35
C ASP A 80 8.74 -5.14 -12.28
N PRO A 81 9.00 -6.40 -11.91
CA PRO A 81 10.37 -6.93 -11.83
C PRO A 81 11.06 -7.00 -13.20
N THR A 82 10.32 -6.96 -14.31
CA THR A 82 10.88 -6.94 -15.66
C THR A 82 11.21 -5.53 -16.15
N GLY A 83 10.65 -4.49 -15.52
CA GLY A 83 10.82 -3.09 -15.91
C GLY A 83 10.15 -2.71 -17.26
N THR A 84 9.31 -3.58 -17.82
CA THR A 84 8.66 -3.40 -19.12
C THR A 84 7.23 -2.87 -19.05
N GLY A 85 6.63 -2.90 -17.85
CA GLY A 85 5.22 -2.63 -17.60
C GLY A 85 4.30 -3.84 -17.81
N MET A 86 4.86 -5.00 -18.19
CA MET A 86 4.10 -6.22 -18.50
C MET A 86 4.23 -7.31 -17.43
N GLY A 87 5.21 -7.19 -16.54
CA GLY A 87 5.48 -8.17 -15.50
C GLY A 87 4.68 -7.95 -14.21
N GLY A 88 4.87 -8.87 -13.27
CA GLY A 88 4.24 -8.82 -11.95
C GLY A 88 4.73 -9.96 -11.07
N SER A 89 4.12 -10.13 -9.89
CA SER A 89 4.45 -11.20 -8.95
C SER A 89 3.83 -12.55 -9.32
N GLY A 90 2.90 -12.56 -10.28
CA GLY A 90 2.20 -13.77 -10.73
C GLY A 90 0.90 -14.07 -9.99
N SER A 91 0.49 -13.21 -9.03
CA SER A 91 -0.76 -13.37 -8.27
C SER A 91 -1.70 -12.19 -8.51
N LYS A 92 -2.85 -12.45 -9.12
CA LYS A 92 -3.84 -11.42 -9.38
C LYS A 92 -4.72 -11.14 -8.17
N LEU A 93 -5.12 -9.88 -8.03
CA LEU A 93 -5.98 -9.38 -6.97
C LEU A 93 -7.32 -8.93 -7.54
N THR A 94 -8.39 -9.30 -6.86
CA THR A 94 -9.72 -8.73 -7.11
C THR A 94 -9.74 -7.26 -6.70
N ALA A 95 -10.32 -6.40 -7.54
CA ALA A 95 -10.37 -4.97 -7.27
C ALA A 95 -11.09 -4.64 -5.95
N GLU A 96 -10.57 -3.66 -5.22
CA GLU A 96 -11.15 -3.10 -4.00
C GLU A 96 -11.40 -1.61 -4.23
N PHE A 97 -12.34 -1.30 -5.14
CA PHE A 97 -12.67 0.09 -5.45
C PHE A 97 -13.39 0.76 -4.28
N SER A 98 -13.07 2.02 -4.06
CA SER A 98 -13.64 2.86 -3.00
C SER A 98 -13.87 4.28 -3.50
N ASP A 99 -14.49 5.10 -2.69
CA ASP A 99 -14.65 6.53 -2.90
C ASP A 99 -13.47 7.37 -2.34
N TYR A 100 -12.39 6.69 -1.92
CA TYR A 100 -11.16 7.39 -1.51
C TYR A 100 -10.62 8.21 -2.69
N GLU A 101 -10.57 9.52 -2.52
CA GLU A 101 -10.20 10.43 -3.60
C GLU A 101 -8.70 10.33 -3.93
N TYR A 102 -8.41 10.20 -5.23
CA TYR A 102 -7.04 10.32 -5.74
C TYR A 102 -6.58 11.78 -5.71
N ARG A 103 -5.53 12.03 -4.96
CA ARG A 103 -4.88 13.33 -4.79
C ARG A 103 -3.35 13.14 -4.80
N ASN A 104 -2.61 14.24 -4.66
CA ASN A 104 -1.14 14.17 -4.55
C ASN A 104 -0.72 13.18 -3.45
N GLY A 105 0.17 12.25 -3.81
CA GLY A 105 0.68 11.21 -2.92
C GLY A 105 -0.22 9.98 -2.74
N THR A 106 -1.43 9.93 -3.31
CA THR A 106 -2.25 8.71 -3.26
C THR A 106 -1.57 7.59 -4.04
N VAL A 107 -1.54 6.40 -3.44
CA VAL A 107 -0.93 5.20 -4.02
C VAL A 107 -2.00 4.23 -4.46
N GLY A 108 -1.98 3.88 -5.75
CA GLY A 108 -2.98 3.00 -6.36
C GLY A 108 -2.37 1.78 -7.02
N MET A 109 -3.16 0.71 -7.08
CA MET A 109 -2.78 -0.52 -7.79
C MET A 109 -2.94 -0.33 -9.30
N ALA A 110 -1.85 -0.54 -10.04
CA ALA A 110 -1.91 -0.59 -11.50
C ALA A 110 -2.61 -1.87 -11.98
N ARG A 111 -3.31 -1.78 -13.10
CA ARG A 111 -4.04 -2.91 -13.69
C ARG A 111 -4.13 -2.79 -15.22
N SER A 112 -4.47 -3.88 -15.88
CA SER A 112 -4.85 -3.89 -17.28
C SER A 112 -6.29 -3.39 -17.48
N SER A 113 -6.89 -3.67 -18.63
CA SER A 113 -8.31 -3.37 -18.87
C SER A 113 -9.26 -4.14 -17.93
N SER A 114 -8.86 -5.33 -17.43
CA SER A 114 -9.63 -6.07 -16.44
C SER A 114 -9.47 -5.44 -15.05
N PRO A 115 -10.56 -5.13 -14.34
CA PRO A 115 -10.51 -4.62 -12.97
C PRO A 115 -9.72 -5.53 -12.01
N ASP A 116 -9.88 -6.85 -12.15
CA ASP A 116 -9.29 -7.87 -11.28
C ASP A 116 -7.91 -8.35 -11.79
N SER A 117 -7.15 -7.46 -12.41
CA SER A 117 -5.81 -7.76 -12.94
C SER A 117 -4.67 -7.09 -12.18
N GLY A 118 -4.97 -6.43 -11.07
CA GLY A 118 -3.94 -5.93 -10.14
C GLY A 118 -3.02 -7.06 -9.71
N ASP A 119 -1.73 -6.75 -9.48
CA ASP A 119 -0.74 -7.76 -9.11
C ASP A 119 0.27 -7.13 -8.14
N SER A 120 1.41 -6.68 -8.63
CA SER A 120 2.48 -6.03 -7.84
C SER A 120 2.77 -4.61 -8.28
N GLN A 121 2.36 -4.22 -9.49
CA GLN A 121 2.61 -2.87 -9.99
C GLN A 121 1.71 -1.85 -9.30
N PHE A 122 2.31 -0.74 -8.89
CA PHE A 122 1.58 0.38 -8.28
C PHE A 122 2.09 1.72 -8.83
N PHE A 123 1.31 2.75 -8.60
CA PHE A 123 1.68 4.11 -8.96
C PHE A 123 1.43 5.08 -7.81
N ILE A 124 2.28 6.10 -7.74
CA ILE A 124 2.15 7.23 -6.81
C ILE A 124 1.67 8.42 -7.61
N CYS A 125 0.54 8.98 -7.23
CA CYS A 125 -0.06 10.11 -7.93
C CYS A 125 0.68 11.42 -7.65
N PHE A 126 0.77 12.24 -8.69
CA PHE A 126 0.93 13.70 -8.59
C PHE A 126 -0.47 14.35 -8.48
N ASP A 127 -0.70 15.52 -9.06
CA ASP A 127 -1.98 16.22 -8.91
C ASP A 127 -3.07 15.80 -9.91
N GLY A 128 -2.71 15.13 -11.00
CA GLY A 128 -3.59 14.84 -12.14
C GLY A 128 -4.42 13.55 -12.05
N CYS A 129 -4.53 12.89 -10.89
CA CYS A 129 -5.14 11.56 -10.79
C CYS A 129 -6.64 11.53 -10.41
N GLY A 130 -7.29 12.66 -10.17
CA GLY A 130 -8.66 12.68 -9.64
C GLY A 130 -9.68 11.85 -10.43
N HIS A 131 -9.48 11.71 -11.74
CA HIS A 131 -10.33 10.89 -12.62
C HIS A 131 -10.22 9.38 -12.39
N LEU A 132 -9.25 8.91 -11.58
CA LEU A 132 -9.06 7.50 -11.24
C LEU A 132 -9.89 7.05 -10.04
N THR A 133 -10.49 7.99 -9.28
CA THR A 133 -11.32 7.71 -8.11
C THR A 133 -12.46 6.74 -8.50
N GLY A 134 -12.62 5.68 -7.71
CA GLY A 134 -13.61 4.62 -7.96
C GLY A 134 -13.27 3.65 -9.11
N GLN A 135 -12.14 3.83 -9.80
CA GLN A 135 -11.75 3.01 -10.95
C GLN A 135 -10.45 2.23 -10.75
N TYR A 136 -9.65 2.62 -9.77
CA TYR A 136 -8.42 1.94 -9.36
C TYR A 136 -8.41 1.79 -7.84
N THR A 137 -7.92 0.66 -7.35
CA THR A 137 -7.83 0.37 -5.92
C THR A 137 -6.78 1.28 -5.28
N VAL A 138 -7.19 2.06 -4.28
CA VAL A 138 -6.28 2.83 -3.41
C VAL A 138 -5.86 1.94 -2.26
N TRP A 139 -4.55 1.80 -2.02
CA TRP A 139 -4.04 1.00 -0.90
C TRP A 139 -3.07 1.76 0.01
N GLY A 140 -2.67 2.99 -0.36
CA GLY A 140 -1.75 3.78 0.44
C GLY A 140 -1.80 5.27 0.15
N GLN A 141 -1.14 6.04 1.02
CA GLN A 141 -0.94 7.48 0.89
C GLN A 141 0.49 7.82 1.29
N VAL A 142 1.20 8.58 0.47
CA VAL A 142 2.51 9.13 0.82
C VAL A 142 2.33 10.21 1.87
N GLU A 143 2.97 10.04 3.01
CA GLU A 143 2.99 11.03 4.11
C GLU A 143 4.23 11.91 4.03
N ASN A 144 5.38 11.33 3.67
CA ASN A 144 6.64 12.04 3.52
C ASN A 144 7.36 11.60 2.24
N GLY A 145 8.08 12.52 1.59
CA GLY A 145 8.94 12.19 0.44
C GLY A 145 8.31 12.43 -0.92
N MET A 146 7.21 13.18 -1.05
CA MET A 146 6.68 13.57 -2.38
C MET A 146 7.67 14.41 -3.19
N ASP A 147 8.53 15.19 -2.54
CA ASP A 147 9.64 15.89 -3.20
C ASP A 147 10.69 14.94 -3.78
N THR A 148 10.87 13.76 -3.18
CA THR A 148 11.67 12.65 -3.72
C THR A 148 10.99 12.04 -4.96
N VAL A 149 9.69 11.75 -4.88
CA VAL A 149 8.93 11.20 -6.01
C VAL A 149 8.95 12.16 -7.21
N GLN A 150 8.92 13.46 -6.98
CA GLN A 150 8.99 14.48 -8.05
C GLN A 150 10.35 14.58 -8.74
N LYS A 151 11.42 14.03 -8.15
CA LYS A 151 12.76 14.00 -8.75
C LYS A 151 13.00 12.77 -9.62
N LEU A 152 12.10 11.79 -9.61
CA LEU A 152 12.23 10.57 -10.41
C LEU A 152 12.34 10.90 -11.91
N ALA A 153 13.21 10.18 -12.59
CA ALA A 153 13.46 10.35 -14.02
C ALA A 153 12.19 10.14 -14.84
N VAL A 154 11.87 11.13 -15.67
CA VAL A 154 10.67 11.15 -16.51
C VAL A 154 10.84 10.29 -17.74
N GLY A 155 9.79 9.52 -18.10
CA GLY A 155 9.74 8.71 -19.31
C GLY A 155 8.82 7.50 -19.23
N GLU A 156 8.58 6.87 -20.38
CA GLU A 156 7.74 5.67 -20.55
C GLU A 156 8.43 4.64 -21.48
N PRO A 157 9.55 4.00 -21.10
CA PRO A 157 10.31 4.18 -19.86
C PRO A 157 11.28 5.37 -19.91
N PRO A 158 11.78 5.84 -18.73
CA PRO A 158 12.91 6.76 -18.69
C PRO A 158 14.16 6.17 -19.33
N ALA A 159 15.03 7.02 -19.93
CA ALA A 159 16.29 6.57 -20.52
C ALA A 159 17.25 5.98 -19.47
N GLU A 160 17.25 6.55 -18.27
CA GLU A 160 17.98 6.06 -17.10
C GLU A 160 16.98 6.04 -15.93
N PRO A 161 16.24 4.94 -15.73
CA PRO A 161 15.19 4.88 -14.72
C PRO A 161 15.76 4.84 -13.30
N ASP A 162 15.15 5.60 -12.41
CA ASP A 162 15.36 5.45 -10.97
C ASP A 162 14.81 4.12 -10.47
N GLN A 163 15.31 3.65 -9.32
CA GLN A 163 14.93 2.36 -8.77
C GLN A 163 14.58 2.44 -7.29
N ILE A 164 13.83 1.46 -6.83
CA ILE A 164 13.68 1.14 -5.41
C ILE A 164 14.94 0.39 -4.98
N ILE A 165 15.69 0.94 -4.03
CA ILE A 165 16.86 0.28 -3.43
C ILE A 165 16.41 -0.78 -2.45
N SER A 166 15.43 -0.44 -1.60
CA SER A 166 14.78 -1.38 -0.69
C SER A 166 13.39 -0.90 -0.29
N ALA A 167 12.51 -1.85 0.03
CA ALA A 167 11.21 -1.60 0.63
C ALA A 167 11.14 -2.32 1.98
N LYS A 168 10.67 -1.63 3.03
CA LYS A 168 10.56 -2.19 4.39
C LYS A 168 9.28 -1.70 5.07
N LEU A 169 8.73 -2.53 5.94
CA LEU A 169 7.69 -2.10 6.88
C LEU A 169 8.35 -1.50 8.12
N VAL A 170 7.80 -0.40 8.57
CA VAL A 170 8.21 0.29 9.80
C VAL A 170 6.98 0.61 10.64
N ASP A 171 7.14 0.54 11.97
CA ASP A 171 6.10 0.86 12.97
C ASP A 171 5.90 2.37 13.13
#